data_c609fc6e233f11fa9e4f8f5b9094b69d
#
_entry.id   c609fc6e233f11fa9e4f8f5b9094b69d
#
_cell.length_a   1.000
_cell.length_b   1.000
_cell.length_c   1.000
_cell.angle_alpha   90.00
_cell.angle_beta   90.00
_cell.angle_gamma   90.00
#
_symmetry.space_group_name_H-M   'P 1'
#
loop_
_entity.id
_entity.type
_entity.pdbx_description
1 polymer ?
#
loop_
_entity_poly.entity_id
_entity_poly.type
_entity_poly.pdbx_seq_one_letter_code
_entity_poly.pdbx_strand_id
1 'polypeptide(L)'
;MISDIKRKTLPAIARVVGLSNEQGLLHFLTQSPWKVEQLRQTRLKLILQVLAGREITLIIDETGDRKKGETTDYVKRQYIGNLGKIEKGIVAVTAYGLVEGMTFPLIFEVYKPKERLREGEPYLSKPKIAVEMIRYLREIGLRFKLVLADSLYGKSHSTFINVLNELQLNYAVAIRSNHGVWLPKEQRVRDNKWRKFDRIFADGSQQVRYIREIIFGKKEQFNTG
;
A
#
# COMPACT_ATOMS: atom_id res chain seq x y z
N MET A 1 -7.45 -14.82 -9.82
CA MET A 1 -7.77 -16.20 -10.26
C MET A 1 -6.96 -17.15 -9.41
N ILE A 2 -7.63 -17.96 -8.62
CA ILE A 2 -7.04 -18.98 -7.75
C ILE A 2 -6.91 -20.25 -8.60
N SER A 3 -5.73 -20.55 -9.09
CA SER A 3 -5.46 -21.76 -9.87
C SER A 3 -3.98 -22.10 -9.80
N ASP A 4 -3.65 -23.37 -9.92
CA ASP A 4 -2.29 -23.93 -9.87
C ASP A 4 -1.45 -23.63 -11.12
N ILE A 5 -1.97 -22.81 -12.03
CA ILE A 5 -1.24 -22.43 -13.25
C ILE A 5 0.01 -21.63 -12.86
N LYS A 6 1.20 -22.20 -13.03
CA LYS A 6 2.48 -21.54 -12.73
C LYS A 6 2.69 -20.27 -13.57
N ARG A 7 2.33 -20.30 -14.85
CA ARG A 7 2.43 -19.15 -15.76
C ARG A 7 1.05 -18.85 -16.36
N LYS A 8 0.43 -17.78 -15.91
CA LYS A 8 -0.92 -17.35 -16.31
C LYS A 8 -0.91 -16.64 -17.67
N THR A 9 -0.63 -17.36 -18.74
CA THR A 9 -0.77 -16.87 -20.13
C THR A 9 -2.21 -17.08 -20.61
N LEU A 10 -2.68 -16.31 -21.60
CA LEU A 10 -4.03 -16.47 -22.15
C LEU A 10 -4.31 -17.89 -22.64
N PRO A 11 -3.40 -18.57 -23.40
CA PRO A 11 -3.62 -19.96 -23.78
C PRO A 11 -3.75 -20.90 -22.58
N ALA A 12 -2.94 -20.72 -21.53
CA ALA A 12 -3.00 -21.56 -20.34
C ALA A 12 -4.32 -21.35 -19.56
N ILE A 13 -4.77 -20.09 -19.46
CA ILE A 13 -6.06 -19.74 -18.84
C ILE A 13 -7.21 -20.35 -19.64
N ALA A 14 -7.23 -20.17 -20.97
CA ALA A 14 -8.27 -20.70 -21.84
C ALA A 14 -8.44 -22.22 -21.66
N ARG A 15 -7.36 -22.98 -21.65
CA ARG A 15 -7.38 -24.43 -21.42
C ARG A 15 -7.99 -24.82 -20.08
N VAL A 16 -7.63 -24.13 -19.00
CA VAL A 16 -8.14 -24.45 -17.64
C VAL A 16 -9.62 -24.15 -17.49
N VAL A 17 -10.13 -23.12 -18.19
CA VAL A 17 -11.57 -22.79 -18.15
C VAL A 17 -12.39 -23.46 -19.26
N GLY A 18 -11.77 -24.41 -20.00
CA GLY A 18 -12.48 -25.22 -21.02
C GLY A 18 -12.77 -24.50 -22.33
N LEU A 19 -12.06 -23.41 -22.64
CA LEU A 19 -12.19 -22.72 -23.92
C LEU A 19 -11.35 -23.40 -24.99
N SER A 20 -11.88 -23.46 -26.22
CA SER A 20 -11.20 -24.05 -27.39
C SER A 20 -9.92 -23.29 -27.78
N ASN A 21 -9.89 -21.97 -27.53
CA ASN A 21 -8.72 -21.12 -27.80
C ASN A 21 -8.79 -19.85 -26.94
N GLU A 22 -7.71 -19.04 -27.00
CA GLU A 22 -7.58 -17.79 -26.23
C GLU A 22 -8.14 -16.54 -26.92
N GLN A 23 -8.64 -16.63 -28.15
CA GLN A 23 -9.07 -15.47 -28.93
C GLN A 23 -10.17 -14.67 -28.24
N GLY A 24 -11.15 -15.34 -27.65
CA GLY A 24 -12.23 -14.69 -26.89
C GLY A 24 -11.70 -13.94 -25.66
N LEU A 25 -10.72 -14.49 -24.96
CA LEU A 25 -10.06 -13.81 -23.83
C LEU A 25 -9.25 -12.59 -24.29
N LEU A 26 -8.54 -12.72 -25.41
CA LEU A 26 -7.78 -11.60 -25.98
C LEU A 26 -8.73 -10.47 -26.40
N HIS A 27 -9.81 -10.78 -27.12
CA HIS A 27 -10.83 -9.82 -27.51
C HIS A 27 -11.45 -9.13 -26.28
N PHE A 28 -11.81 -9.91 -25.23
CA PHE A 28 -12.33 -9.37 -23.99
C PHE A 28 -11.37 -8.35 -23.36
N LEU A 29 -10.08 -8.63 -23.30
CA LEU A 29 -9.10 -7.74 -22.69
C LEU A 29 -8.76 -6.51 -23.52
N THR A 30 -8.84 -6.58 -24.85
CA THR A 30 -8.33 -5.54 -25.74
C THR A 30 -9.40 -4.71 -26.45
N GLN A 31 -10.57 -5.27 -26.70
CA GLN A 31 -11.60 -4.66 -27.53
C GLN A 31 -12.99 -4.57 -26.91
N SER A 32 -13.26 -5.32 -25.84
CA SER A 32 -14.56 -5.23 -25.18
C SER A 32 -14.77 -3.86 -24.52
N PRO A 33 -15.95 -3.27 -24.57
CA PRO A 33 -16.21 -1.90 -24.11
C PRO A 33 -16.39 -1.79 -22.59
N TRP A 34 -15.68 -2.61 -21.80
CA TRP A 34 -15.73 -2.53 -20.35
C TRP A 34 -14.94 -1.34 -19.83
N LYS A 35 -15.46 -0.69 -18.80
CA LYS A 35 -14.82 0.44 -18.15
C LYS A 35 -14.15 -0.01 -16.86
N VAL A 36 -12.85 0.31 -16.73
CA VAL A 36 -12.05 -0.03 -15.53
C VAL A 36 -12.72 0.47 -14.25
N GLU A 37 -13.26 1.68 -14.29
CA GLU A 37 -13.92 2.28 -13.13
C GLU A 37 -15.19 1.51 -12.71
N GLN A 38 -16.01 1.08 -13.64
CA GLN A 38 -17.17 0.23 -13.34
C GLN A 38 -16.77 -1.11 -12.71
N LEU A 39 -15.69 -1.72 -13.21
CA LEU A 39 -15.16 -2.96 -12.65
C LEU A 39 -14.64 -2.75 -11.23
N ARG A 40 -13.91 -1.66 -11.01
CA ARG A 40 -13.41 -1.25 -9.68
C ARG A 40 -14.56 -1.09 -8.68
N GLN A 41 -15.57 -0.29 -9.03
CA GLN A 41 -16.73 -0.01 -8.20
C GLN A 41 -17.54 -1.27 -7.89
N THR A 42 -17.82 -2.09 -8.90
CA THR A 42 -18.54 -3.36 -8.71
C THR A 42 -17.79 -4.29 -7.76
N ARG A 43 -16.48 -4.43 -7.94
CA ARG A 43 -15.65 -5.25 -7.04
C ARG A 43 -15.66 -4.73 -5.62
N LEU A 44 -15.49 -3.42 -5.41
CA LEU A 44 -15.51 -2.82 -4.07
C LEU A 44 -16.89 -2.97 -3.41
N LYS A 45 -17.99 -2.83 -4.19
CA LYS A 45 -19.35 -3.08 -3.70
C LYS A 45 -19.53 -4.53 -3.22
N LEU A 46 -19.03 -5.51 -3.97
CA LEU A 46 -19.06 -6.91 -3.55
C LEU A 46 -18.23 -7.16 -2.28
N ILE A 47 -17.04 -6.54 -2.17
CA ILE A 47 -16.22 -6.62 -0.96
C ILE A 47 -16.98 -6.06 0.25
N LEU A 48 -17.60 -4.89 0.12
CA LEU A 48 -18.40 -4.28 1.19
C LEU A 48 -19.58 -5.20 1.63
N GLN A 49 -20.25 -5.83 0.69
CA GLN A 49 -21.32 -6.79 0.99
C GLN A 49 -20.79 -8.00 1.78
N VAL A 50 -19.66 -8.58 1.35
CA VAL A 50 -19.04 -9.72 2.06
C VAL A 50 -18.53 -9.32 3.44
N LEU A 51 -17.97 -8.14 3.58
CA LEU A 51 -17.50 -7.62 4.87
C LEU A 51 -18.65 -7.34 5.84
N ALA A 52 -19.84 -7.00 5.36
CA ALA A 52 -21.02 -6.75 6.18
C ALA A 52 -20.75 -5.81 7.37
N GLY A 53 -19.99 -4.73 7.13
CA GLY A 53 -19.63 -3.74 8.16
C GLY A 53 -18.47 -4.15 9.09
N ARG A 54 -17.84 -5.30 8.90
CA ARG A 54 -16.65 -5.70 9.66
C ARG A 54 -15.49 -4.75 9.41
N GLU A 55 -14.74 -4.46 10.46
CA GLU A 55 -13.52 -3.65 10.38
C GLU A 55 -12.36 -4.50 9.86
N ILE A 56 -11.55 -3.89 9.03
CA ILE A 56 -10.35 -4.52 8.45
C ILE A 56 -9.09 -3.82 8.92
N THR A 57 -7.95 -4.49 8.83
CA THR A 57 -6.65 -3.82 8.80
C THR A 57 -6.37 -3.39 7.37
N LEU A 58 -6.12 -2.10 7.16
CA LEU A 58 -5.70 -1.56 5.87
C LEU A 58 -4.18 -1.60 5.77
N ILE A 59 -3.66 -2.12 4.68
CA ILE A 59 -2.21 -2.18 4.42
C ILE A 59 -1.93 -1.31 3.20
N ILE A 60 -1.08 -0.30 3.38
CA ILE A 60 -0.59 0.57 2.31
C ILE A 60 0.85 0.20 1.99
N ASP A 61 1.11 -0.12 0.74
CA ASP A 61 2.43 -0.53 0.26
C ASP A 61 2.62 -0.13 -1.19
N GLU A 62 3.79 -0.40 -1.74
CA GLU A 62 4.14 -0.17 -3.14
C GLU A 62 4.40 -1.50 -3.83
N THR A 63 3.96 -1.59 -5.06
CA THR A 63 4.39 -2.65 -5.95
C THR A 63 5.01 -2.04 -7.20
N GLY A 64 6.06 -2.68 -7.72
CA GLY A 64 6.73 -2.21 -8.92
C GLY A 64 6.90 -3.33 -9.94
N ASP A 65 6.82 -2.96 -11.21
CA ASP A 65 7.06 -3.85 -12.32
C ASP A 65 8.15 -3.30 -13.24
N ARG A 66 9.20 -4.10 -13.46
CA ARG A 66 10.32 -3.74 -14.31
C ARG A 66 9.88 -3.66 -15.77
N LYS A 67 10.29 -2.62 -16.47
CA LYS A 67 10.07 -2.42 -17.89
C LYS A 67 11.39 -2.27 -18.64
N LYS A 68 11.54 -2.97 -19.75
CA LYS A 68 12.76 -2.88 -20.60
C LYS A 68 12.74 -1.62 -21.49
N GLY A 69 11.54 -1.22 -21.96
CA GLY A 69 11.36 -0.07 -22.84
C GLY A 69 11.05 1.23 -22.10
N GLU A 70 10.86 2.32 -22.85
CA GLU A 70 10.54 3.66 -22.38
C GLU A 70 9.18 4.15 -22.87
N THR A 71 8.55 3.42 -23.77
CA THR A 71 7.29 3.80 -24.44
C THR A 71 6.06 3.64 -23.56
N THR A 72 6.13 2.77 -22.54
CA THR A 72 5.01 2.60 -21.61
C THR A 72 4.87 3.85 -20.75
N ASP A 73 3.65 4.35 -20.60
CA ASP A 73 3.35 5.53 -19.76
C ASP A 73 3.91 5.36 -18.34
N TYR A 74 4.43 6.47 -17.80
CA TYR A 74 4.96 6.58 -16.42
C TYR A 74 6.17 5.70 -16.10
N VAL A 75 6.79 5.05 -17.10
CA VAL A 75 8.07 4.37 -16.91
C VAL A 75 9.16 5.38 -16.56
N LYS A 76 9.86 5.12 -15.46
CA LYS A 76 11.03 5.89 -15.02
C LYS A 76 12.02 4.98 -14.32
N ARG A 77 13.29 5.41 -14.28
CA ARG A 77 14.28 4.82 -13.39
C ARG A 77 13.98 5.22 -11.95
N GLN A 78 13.52 4.26 -11.14
CA GLN A 78 13.09 4.46 -9.76
C GLN A 78 13.34 3.22 -8.93
N TYR A 79 13.26 3.34 -7.60
CA TYR A 79 13.39 2.19 -6.71
C TYR A 79 12.17 1.27 -6.89
N ILE A 80 12.44 -0.01 -7.11
CA ILE A 80 11.42 -1.05 -7.27
C ILE A 80 11.59 -2.02 -6.11
N GLY A 81 10.65 -1.99 -5.16
CA GLY A 81 10.75 -2.67 -3.87
C GLY A 81 10.97 -4.17 -3.97
N ASN A 82 10.25 -4.87 -4.84
CA ASN A 82 10.38 -6.31 -5.05
C ASN A 82 11.72 -6.72 -5.70
N LEU A 83 12.46 -5.77 -6.29
CA LEU A 83 13.81 -6.00 -6.83
C LEU A 83 14.91 -5.51 -5.88
N GLY A 84 14.57 -4.75 -4.85
CA GLY A 84 15.50 -4.17 -3.90
C GLY A 84 16.49 -3.15 -4.49
N LYS A 85 16.25 -2.63 -5.70
CA LYS A 85 17.18 -1.74 -6.42
C LYS A 85 16.47 -0.73 -7.32
N ILE A 86 17.27 0.24 -7.82
CA ILE A 86 16.79 1.25 -8.77
C ILE A 86 16.87 0.66 -10.19
N GLU A 87 15.73 0.55 -10.84
CA GLU A 87 15.57 0.03 -12.20
C GLU A 87 14.52 0.84 -12.97
N LYS A 88 14.51 0.69 -14.32
CA LYS A 88 13.41 1.21 -15.13
C LYS A 88 12.15 0.40 -14.88
N GLY A 89 11.04 1.07 -14.56
CA GLY A 89 9.76 0.40 -14.30
C GLY A 89 8.65 1.34 -13.94
N ILE A 90 7.50 0.77 -13.69
CA ILE A 90 6.30 1.42 -13.18
C ILE A 90 6.14 1.04 -11.72
N VAL A 91 5.74 1.98 -10.89
CA VAL A 91 5.39 1.74 -9.49
C VAL A 91 3.95 2.14 -9.25
N ALA A 92 3.22 1.32 -8.53
CA ALA A 92 1.88 1.62 -8.06
C ALA A 92 1.84 1.64 -6.54
N VAL A 93 1.09 2.57 -5.97
CA VAL A 93 0.68 2.54 -4.57
C VAL A 93 -0.51 1.61 -4.46
N THR A 94 -0.49 0.71 -3.51
CA THR A 94 -1.49 -0.35 -3.34
C THR A 94 -2.12 -0.27 -1.97
N ALA A 95 -3.41 -0.58 -1.90
CA ALA A 95 -4.17 -0.75 -0.67
C ALA A 95 -4.75 -2.15 -0.61
N TYR A 96 -4.42 -2.89 0.45
CA TYR A 96 -4.93 -4.22 0.74
C TYR A 96 -5.75 -4.21 2.03
N GLY A 97 -6.81 -4.99 2.06
CA GLY A 97 -7.53 -5.32 3.27
C GLY A 97 -7.00 -6.62 3.88
N LEU A 98 -6.97 -6.68 5.21
CA LEU A 98 -6.69 -7.91 5.97
C LEU A 98 -7.80 -8.10 6.98
N VAL A 99 -8.46 -9.25 6.93
CA VAL A 99 -9.46 -9.72 7.89
C VAL A 99 -9.28 -11.21 8.12
N GLU A 100 -9.27 -11.63 9.39
CA GLU A 100 -9.19 -13.06 9.77
C GLU A 100 -8.04 -13.83 9.08
N GLY A 101 -6.87 -13.18 8.92
CA GLY A 101 -5.72 -13.78 8.25
C GLY A 101 -5.76 -13.77 6.72
N MET A 102 -6.87 -13.36 6.10
CA MET A 102 -7.00 -13.27 4.65
C MET A 102 -6.66 -11.86 4.17
N THR A 103 -5.73 -11.74 3.24
CA THR A 103 -5.41 -10.49 2.54
C THR A 103 -6.10 -10.43 1.18
N PHE A 104 -6.63 -9.28 0.82
CA PHE A 104 -7.26 -9.06 -0.48
C PHE A 104 -7.02 -7.65 -1.00
N PRO A 105 -6.87 -7.47 -2.33
CA PRO A 105 -6.61 -6.15 -2.91
C PRO A 105 -7.89 -5.30 -2.86
N LEU A 106 -7.74 -4.04 -2.44
CA LEU A 106 -8.81 -3.05 -2.48
C LEU A 106 -8.70 -2.17 -3.71
N ILE A 107 -7.68 -1.33 -3.77
CA ILE A 107 -7.38 -0.46 -4.91
C ILE A 107 -5.88 -0.31 -5.10
N PHE A 108 -5.49 0.15 -6.28
CA PHE A 108 -4.14 0.61 -6.56
C PHE A 108 -4.19 1.84 -7.46
N GLU A 109 -3.18 2.71 -7.34
CA GLU A 109 -2.99 3.85 -8.20
C GLU A 109 -1.57 3.91 -8.72
N VAL A 110 -1.41 4.10 -10.03
CA VAL A 110 -0.08 4.19 -10.65
C VAL A 110 0.56 5.52 -10.27
N TYR A 111 1.77 5.46 -9.71
CA TYR A 111 2.55 6.65 -9.46
C TYR A 111 3.04 7.25 -10.78
N LYS A 112 2.74 8.54 -10.99
CA LYS A 112 3.13 9.31 -12.16
C LYS A 112 4.33 10.21 -11.83
N PRO A 113 5.53 9.86 -12.29
CA PRO A 113 6.70 10.72 -12.08
C PRO A 113 6.51 12.11 -12.72
N LYS A 114 7.02 13.17 -12.08
CA LYS A 114 6.84 14.55 -12.54
C LYS A 114 7.20 14.74 -14.02
N GLU A 115 8.28 14.13 -14.46
CA GLU A 115 8.82 14.27 -15.82
C GLU A 115 8.03 13.46 -16.87
N ARG A 116 7.05 12.70 -16.42
CA ARG A 116 6.18 11.84 -17.26
C ARG A 116 4.71 12.23 -17.17
N LEU A 117 4.40 13.32 -16.47
CA LEU A 117 3.04 13.87 -16.44
C LEU A 117 2.65 14.41 -17.82
N ARG A 118 1.41 14.19 -18.16
CA ARG A 118 0.79 14.84 -19.31
C ARG A 118 0.39 16.26 -18.95
N GLU A 119 0.17 17.10 -19.96
CA GLU A 119 -0.32 18.46 -19.74
C GLU A 119 -1.63 18.46 -18.95
N GLY A 120 -1.70 19.28 -17.90
CA GLY A 120 -2.86 19.35 -17.01
C GLY A 120 -2.93 18.27 -15.93
N GLU A 121 -2.06 17.24 -15.93
CA GLU A 121 -2.06 16.24 -14.88
C GLU A 121 -1.40 16.77 -13.58
N PRO A 122 -2.08 16.72 -12.43
CA PRO A 122 -1.50 17.13 -11.16
C PRO A 122 -0.44 16.13 -10.70
N TYR A 123 0.66 16.65 -10.14
CA TYR A 123 1.63 15.80 -9.46
C TYR A 123 1.14 15.38 -8.09
N LEU A 124 1.11 14.08 -7.87
CA LEU A 124 0.83 13.48 -6.57
C LEU A 124 2.04 12.68 -6.09
N SER A 125 2.56 13.01 -4.90
CA SER A 125 3.54 12.15 -4.26
C SER A 125 2.89 10.84 -3.81
N LYS A 126 3.67 9.77 -3.65
CA LYS A 126 3.14 8.47 -3.20
C LYS A 126 2.39 8.55 -1.88
N PRO A 127 2.87 9.28 -0.82
CA PRO A 127 2.08 9.51 0.38
C PRO A 127 0.76 10.24 0.12
N LYS A 128 0.70 11.19 -0.83
CA LYS A 128 -0.53 11.88 -1.18
C LYS A 128 -1.52 10.96 -1.89
N ILE A 129 -1.04 10.11 -2.81
CA ILE A 129 -1.85 9.06 -3.43
C ILE A 129 -2.46 8.14 -2.35
N ALA A 130 -1.65 7.68 -1.39
CA ALA A 130 -2.13 6.82 -0.31
C ALA A 130 -3.23 7.49 0.53
N VAL A 131 -3.08 8.78 0.83
CA VAL A 131 -4.10 9.56 1.55
C VAL A 131 -5.40 9.64 0.77
N GLU A 132 -5.35 9.92 -0.53
CA GLU A 132 -6.54 9.97 -1.38
C GLU A 132 -7.24 8.61 -1.44
N MET A 133 -6.46 7.52 -1.54
CA MET A 133 -7.00 6.16 -1.47
C MET A 133 -7.69 5.87 -0.13
N ILE A 134 -7.10 6.25 1.00
CA ILE A 134 -7.69 6.06 2.34
C ILE A 134 -9.01 6.83 2.47
N ARG A 135 -9.04 8.10 2.05
CA ARG A 135 -10.25 8.92 2.08
C ARG A 135 -11.36 8.30 1.23
N TYR A 136 -11.05 7.91 0.00
CA TYR A 136 -11.98 7.26 -0.91
C TYR A 136 -12.54 5.95 -0.34
N LEU A 137 -11.69 5.08 0.19
CA LEU A 137 -12.11 3.81 0.77
C LEU A 137 -13.02 4.00 2.00
N ARG A 138 -12.79 5.05 2.81
CA ARG A 138 -13.70 5.41 3.90
C ARG A 138 -15.03 5.96 3.40
N GLU A 139 -14.99 6.82 2.41
CA GLU A 139 -16.19 7.43 1.81
C GLU A 139 -17.15 6.38 1.28
N ILE A 140 -16.64 5.33 0.63
CA ILE A 140 -17.47 4.21 0.15
C ILE A 140 -17.94 3.27 1.27
N GLY A 141 -17.57 3.51 2.54
CA GLY A 141 -18.08 2.79 3.71
C GLY A 141 -17.16 1.70 4.29
N LEU A 142 -15.90 1.60 3.85
CA LEU A 142 -14.94 0.68 4.50
C LEU A 142 -14.52 1.22 5.88
N ARG A 143 -14.48 0.32 6.86
CA ARG A 143 -14.10 0.60 8.25
C ARG A 143 -12.74 0.00 8.55
N PHE A 144 -11.84 0.82 9.11
CA PHE A 144 -10.48 0.40 9.44
C PHE A 144 -10.27 0.37 10.94
N LYS A 145 -9.90 -0.78 11.48
CA LYS A 145 -9.42 -0.91 12.87
C LYS A 145 -7.96 -0.48 13.03
N LEU A 146 -7.17 -0.60 11.96
CA LEU A 146 -5.73 -0.31 11.94
C LEU A 146 -5.27 -0.02 10.52
N VAL A 147 -4.37 0.95 10.35
CA VAL A 147 -3.65 1.21 9.10
C VAL A 147 -2.20 0.83 9.28
N LEU A 148 -1.67 0.00 8.38
CA LEU A 148 -0.26 -0.40 8.33
C LEU A 148 0.41 0.22 7.11
N ALA A 149 1.60 0.78 7.28
CA ALA A 149 2.39 1.29 6.17
C ALA A 149 3.91 1.22 6.47
N ASP A 150 4.71 1.22 5.41
CA ASP A 150 6.16 1.17 5.52
C ASP A 150 6.80 2.53 5.85
N SER A 151 8.13 2.58 5.84
CA SER A 151 8.91 3.77 6.19
C SER A 151 8.84 4.91 5.17
N LEU A 152 8.35 4.66 3.96
CA LEU A 152 8.10 5.74 3.00
C LEU A 152 6.97 6.64 3.49
N TYR A 153 5.91 6.03 4.00
CA TYR A 153 4.73 6.72 4.53
C TYR A 153 4.95 7.20 5.95
N GLY A 154 5.60 6.40 6.80
CA GLY A 154 5.86 6.75 8.20
C GLY A 154 6.72 7.99 8.39
N LYS A 155 7.64 8.29 7.45
CA LYS A 155 8.40 9.55 7.48
C LYS A 155 7.63 10.78 6.98
N SER A 156 6.47 10.58 6.35
CA SER A 156 5.66 11.66 5.75
C SER A 156 4.66 12.22 6.76
N HIS A 157 5.19 12.91 7.79
CA HIS A 157 4.36 13.43 8.88
C HIS A 157 3.27 14.38 8.39
N SER A 158 3.66 15.44 7.67
CA SER A 158 2.74 16.51 7.23
C SER A 158 1.66 16.04 6.25
N THR A 159 1.92 15.00 5.48
CA THR A 159 0.97 14.52 4.46
C THR A 159 0.22 13.28 4.93
N PHE A 160 0.94 12.26 5.39
CA PHE A 160 0.33 10.96 5.69
C PHE A 160 -0.14 10.84 7.13
N ILE A 161 0.76 11.07 8.10
CA ILE A 161 0.45 10.89 9.52
C ILE A 161 -0.61 11.88 9.99
N ASN A 162 -0.51 13.16 9.59
CA ASN A 162 -1.51 14.16 9.95
C ASN A 162 -2.92 13.75 9.50
N VAL A 163 -3.05 13.21 8.29
CA VAL A 163 -4.37 12.76 7.79
C VAL A 163 -4.88 11.56 8.57
N LEU A 164 -4.03 10.61 8.95
CA LEU A 164 -4.45 9.50 9.81
C LEU A 164 -4.99 10.01 11.16
N ASN A 165 -4.33 11.02 11.74
CA ASN A 165 -4.77 11.67 12.97
C ASN A 165 -6.08 12.44 12.78
N GLU A 166 -6.22 13.25 11.71
CA GLU A 166 -7.46 13.95 11.36
C GLU A 166 -8.64 12.99 11.22
N LEU A 167 -8.39 11.84 10.60
CA LEU A 167 -9.40 10.80 10.39
C LEU A 167 -9.61 9.92 11.63
N GLN A 168 -8.88 10.18 12.72
CA GLN A 168 -8.92 9.40 13.97
C GLN A 168 -8.69 7.91 13.75
N LEU A 169 -7.76 7.56 12.87
CA LEU A 169 -7.42 6.18 12.55
C LEU A 169 -6.26 5.71 13.41
N ASN A 170 -6.38 4.52 13.97
CA ASN A 170 -5.24 3.82 14.56
C ASN A 170 -4.28 3.39 13.46
N TYR A 171 -2.98 3.55 13.69
CA TYR A 171 -1.97 3.15 12.71
C TYR A 171 -0.71 2.60 13.35
N ALA A 172 -0.01 1.74 12.61
CA ALA A 172 1.35 1.32 12.90
C ALA A 172 2.18 1.49 11.61
N VAL A 173 3.17 2.36 11.68
CA VAL A 173 4.02 2.69 10.53
C VAL A 173 5.49 2.47 10.87
N ALA A 174 6.24 1.96 9.91
CA ALA A 174 7.68 1.87 10.07
C ALA A 174 8.32 3.26 9.87
N ILE A 175 9.42 3.51 10.58
CA ILE A 175 10.31 4.64 10.34
C ILE A 175 11.73 4.12 10.10
N ARG A 176 12.56 4.88 9.41
CA ARG A 176 13.95 4.50 9.18
C ARG A 176 14.75 4.59 10.49
N SER A 177 15.75 3.74 10.67
CA SER A 177 16.59 3.70 11.87
C SER A 177 17.33 5.01 12.15
N ASN A 178 17.61 5.80 11.11
CA ASN A 178 18.23 7.12 11.22
C ASN A 178 17.23 8.27 11.33
N HIS A 179 15.96 7.99 11.55
CA HIS A 179 14.92 9.00 11.70
C HIS A 179 14.97 9.60 13.10
N GLY A 180 14.99 10.93 13.19
CA GLY A 180 14.94 11.63 14.48
C GLY A 180 13.54 11.49 15.10
N VAL A 181 13.51 11.13 16.38
CA VAL A 181 12.29 11.02 17.17
C VAL A 181 12.43 11.85 18.44
N TRP A 182 11.31 12.40 18.92
CA TRP A 182 11.27 13.16 20.16
C TRP A 182 10.70 12.28 21.26
N LEU A 183 11.38 12.30 22.39
CA LEU A 183 10.88 11.61 23.57
C LEU A 183 9.78 12.43 24.24
N PRO A 184 8.82 11.80 24.90
CA PRO A 184 7.87 12.50 25.75
C PRO A 184 8.59 13.38 26.77
N LYS A 185 7.95 14.49 27.17
CA LYS A 185 8.42 15.34 28.28
C LYS A 185 8.67 14.43 29.48
N GLU A 186 9.80 14.61 30.18
CA GLU A 186 10.24 13.78 31.30
C GLU A 186 10.83 12.39 30.95
N GLN A 187 10.79 11.95 29.71
CA GLN A 187 11.52 10.75 29.30
C GLN A 187 12.93 11.10 28.82
N ARG A 188 13.94 10.46 29.43
CA ARG A 188 15.34 10.57 28.99
C ARG A 188 15.74 9.36 28.16
N VAL A 189 16.68 9.56 27.22
CA VAL A 189 17.20 8.44 26.38
C VAL A 189 17.76 7.31 27.25
N ARG A 190 18.31 7.66 28.42
CA ARG A 190 18.88 6.71 29.39
C ARG A 190 17.85 6.00 30.26
N ASP A 191 16.61 6.45 30.27
CA ASP A 191 15.53 5.73 30.99
C ASP A 191 15.28 4.42 30.28
N ASN A 192 15.76 3.34 30.88
CA ASN A 192 15.85 2.01 30.28
C ASN A 192 14.46 1.33 30.23
N LYS A 193 13.51 1.95 29.54
CA LYS A 193 12.12 1.48 29.41
C LYS A 193 11.85 0.64 28.15
N TRP A 194 12.91 0.06 27.59
CA TRP A 194 12.75 -0.88 26.50
C TRP A 194 12.11 -2.18 27.01
N ARG A 195 11.01 -2.58 26.38
CA ARG A 195 10.37 -3.87 26.63
C ARG A 195 10.86 -4.87 25.61
N LYS A 196 11.42 -5.96 26.10
CA LYS A 196 11.84 -7.10 25.30
C LYS A 196 10.61 -7.89 24.86
N PHE A 197 10.59 -8.36 23.59
CA PHE A 197 9.61 -9.33 23.11
C PHE A 197 10.25 -10.24 22.06
N ASP A 198 9.70 -11.44 21.90
CA ASP A 198 10.16 -12.39 20.91
C ASP A 198 9.27 -12.29 19.68
N ARG A 199 9.88 -11.91 18.56
CA ARG A 199 9.20 -11.93 17.26
C ARG A 199 9.34 -13.32 16.66
N ILE A 200 8.20 -13.96 16.41
CA ILE A 200 8.12 -15.25 15.72
C ILE A 200 7.81 -14.98 14.25
N PHE A 201 8.63 -15.52 13.34
CA PHE A 201 8.43 -15.44 11.90
C PHE A 201 7.58 -16.61 11.39
N ALA A 202 7.07 -16.49 10.17
CA ALA A 202 6.22 -17.52 9.55
C ALA A 202 6.93 -18.87 9.36
N ASP A 203 8.27 -18.87 9.27
CA ASP A 203 9.12 -20.07 9.21
C ASP A 203 9.41 -20.68 10.60
N GLY A 204 8.81 -20.13 11.66
CA GLY A 204 9.03 -20.56 13.05
C GLY A 204 10.31 -20.02 13.69
N SER A 205 11.17 -19.29 12.96
CA SER A 205 12.34 -18.66 13.55
C SER A 205 11.96 -17.56 14.51
N GLN A 206 12.77 -17.36 15.56
CA GLN A 206 12.54 -16.36 16.60
C GLN A 206 13.65 -15.33 16.62
N GLN A 207 13.27 -14.07 16.83
CA GLN A 207 14.22 -12.98 16.99
C GLN A 207 13.82 -12.09 18.17
N VAL A 208 14.74 -11.89 19.09
CA VAL A 208 14.55 -10.93 20.18
C VAL A 208 14.49 -9.51 19.61
N ARG A 209 13.44 -8.80 19.97
CA ARG A 209 13.22 -7.40 19.64
C ARG A 209 12.98 -6.58 20.90
N TYR A 210 13.13 -5.29 20.75
CA TYR A 210 12.87 -4.34 21.84
C TYR A 210 11.88 -3.29 21.32
N ILE A 211 10.90 -2.95 22.12
CA ILE A 211 9.92 -1.92 21.86
C ILE A 211 9.95 -0.86 22.95
N ARG A 212 9.74 0.38 22.54
CA ARG A 212 9.60 1.52 23.43
C ARG A 212 8.58 2.48 22.83
N GLU A 213 7.79 3.11 23.69
CA GLU A 213 6.93 4.22 23.29
C GLU A 213 7.77 5.49 23.07
N ILE A 214 7.53 6.15 21.95
CA ILE A 214 8.23 7.38 21.56
C ILE A 214 7.18 8.31 20.93
N ILE A 215 7.23 9.60 21.27
CA ILE A 215 6.47 10.62 20.58
C ILE A 215 7.21 11.03 19.31
N PHE A 216 6.56 10.90 18.18
CA PHE A 216 7.05 11.33 16.88
C PHE A 216 6.48 12.72 16.56
N GLY A 217 7.37 13.73 16.36
CA GLY A 217 6.91 15.08 16.07
C GLY A 217 8.05 16.03 15.66
N LYS A 218 7.71 17.29 15.41
CA LYS A 218 8.69 18.34 15.15
C LYS A 218 9.21 18.90 16.47
N LYS A 219 10.47 19.32 16.48
CA LYS A 219 11.15 19.93 17.65
C LYS A 219 10.38 21.12 18.23
N GLU A 220 9.82 21.95 17.35
CA GLU A 220 9.08 23.17 17.72
C GLU A 220 7.80 22.88 18.53
N GLN A 221 7.24 21.69 18.45
CA GLN A 221 6.04 21.31 19.20
C GLN A 221 6.32 20.98 20.67
N PHE A 222 7.59 20.87 21.06
CA PHE A 222 7.99 20.44 22.40
C PHE A 222 8.76 21.52 23.20
N ASN A 223 8.99 22.70 22.59
CA ASN A 223 9.69 23.81 23.24
C ASN A 223 8.73 24.82 23.91
N THR A 224 7.42 24.59 23.90
CA THR A 224 6.46 25.47 24.55
C THR A 224 6.06 24.89 25.90
N GLY A 225 6.82 25.26 26.92
CA GLY A 225 6.48 25.00 28.33
C GLY A 225 7.65 25.20 29.23
#